data_018245e927d61279c4c213797dd5fd38
#
_entry.id   018245e927d61279c4c213797dd5fd38
#
_cell.length_a   1.000
_cell.length_b   1.000
_cell.length_c   1.000
_cell.angle_alpha   90.00
_cell.angle_beta   90.00
_cell.angle_gamma   90.00
#
_symmetry.space_group_name_H-M   'P 1'
#
loop_
_entity.id
_entity.type
_entity.pdbx_description
1 polymer ?
#
loop_
_entity_poly.entity_id
_entity_poly.type
_entity_poly.pdbx_seq_one_letter_code
_entity_poly.pdbx_strand_id
1 'polypeptide(L)'
;ILKVRNFIDDWASKQIILQQAALNLDKDKIKMLQKLVKQYEAELFSITYKQSIVNESLDTLISIKEIDSFMFLNKSIFKLNAPLYQVRYIEFPHDNVDENKIQRSFQRFNNEDKHFLDSLSFQFRDHIFSDSVWLNKIDLLSKIKFLNATNLERYIKKSQFFEIQDTMGVYLFYINNYLKKGDIPPRDFIYPTIKNIILNKRKLKFNKKFEKDILQDAIKSKYYEVY
;
A
#
# COMPACT_ATOMS: atom_id res chain seq x y z
N ILE A 1 30.51 -10.45 25.25
CA ILE A 1 31.30 -9.45 26.00
C ILE A 1 31.62 -8.23 25.10
N LEU A 2 32.13 -8.42 23.86
CA LEU A 2 32.49 -7.29 22.97
C LEU A 2 31.31 -6.35 22.65
N LYS A 3 30.13 -6.90 22.37
CA LYS A 3 28.91 -6.10 22.06
C LYS A 3 28.43 -5.27 23.25
N VAL A 4 28.57 -5.78 24.48
CA VAL A 4 28.20 -5.04 25.69
C VAL A 4 29.17 -3.89 25.95
N ARG A 5 30.47 -4.12 25.72
CA ARG A 5 31.50 -3.08 25.86
C ARG A 5 31.29 -1.94 24.88
N ASN A 6 31.06 -2.25 23.60
CA ASN A 6 30.74 -1.23 22.59
C ASN A 6 29.50 -0.40 22.96
N PHE A 7 28.46 -1.05 23.49
CA PHE A 7 27.27 -0.33 23.95
C PHE A 7 27.57 0.63 25.11
N ILE A 8 28.39 0.18 26.08
CA ILE A 8 28.79 1.02 27.23
C ILE A 8 29.64 2.20 26.74
N ASP A 9 30.60 1.96 25.83
CA ASP A 9 31.46 2.97 25.29
C ASP A 9 30.70 4.02 24.50
N ASP A 10 29.73 3.58 23.66
CA ASP A 10 28.82 4.47 22.92
C ASP A 10 27.93 5.30 23.84
N TRP A 11 27.40 4.68 24.91
CA TRP A 11 26.60 5.40 25.91
C TRP A 11 27.44 6.43 26.66
N ALA A 12 28.62 6.04 27.14
CA ALA A 12 29.52 6.93 27.87
C ALA A 12 29.95 8.11 27.00
N SER A 13 30.33 7.86 25.74
CA SER A 13 30.67 8.91 24.77
C SER A 13 29.53 9.92 24.61
N LYS A 14 28.28 9.45 24.45
CA LYS A 14 27.12 10.34 24.39
C LYS A 14 26.93 11.19 25.63
N GLN A 15 27.13 10.61 26.84
CA GLN A 15 27.00 11.36 28.08
C GLN A 15 28.08 12.45 28.20
N ILE A 16 29.33 12.11 27.84
CA ILE A 16 30.44 13.07 27.87
C ILE A 16 30.18 14.23 26.90
N ILE A 17 29.74 13.93 25.65
CA ILE A 17 29.41 14.96 24.67
C ILE A 17 28.27 15.86 25.18
N LEU A 18 27.22 15.30 25.79
CA LEU A 18 26.13 16.09 26.36
C LEU A 18 26.60 17.02 27.48
N GLN A 19 27.51 16.56 28.37
CA GLN A 19 28.11 17.41 29.40
C GLN A 19 28.95 18.54 28.80
N GLN A 20 29.77 18.23 27.80
CA GLN A 20 30.54 19.24 27.08
C GLN A 20 29.65 20.25 26.34
N ALA A 21 28.57 19.79 25.75
CA ALA A 21 27.58 20.66 25.08
C ALA A 21 26.95 21.64 26.10
N ALA A 22 26.59 21.16 27.29
CA ALA A 22 26.01 22.00 28.34
C ALA A 22 26.96 23.09 28.84
N LEU A 23 28.28 22.81 28.82
CA LEU A 23 29.32 23.76 29.26
C LEU A 23 29.74 24.75 28.17
N ASN A 24 29.76 24.32 26.92
CA ASN A 24 30.38 25.08 25.83
C ASN A 24 29.38 25.72 24.85
N LEU A 25 28.11 25.33 24.88
CA LEU A 25 27.09 25.97 24.04
C LEU A 25 26.65 27.31 24.66
N ASP A 26 26.33 28.26 23.80
CA ASP A 26 25.75 29.51 24.19
C ASP A 26 24.39 29.33 24.91
N LYS A 27 24.17 30.09 25.97
CA LYS A 27 22.97 30.01 26.83
C LYS A 27 21.67 30.19 26.03
N ASP A 28 21.67 31.09 25.03
CA ASP A 28 20.49 31.34 24.22
C ASP A 28 20.22 30.15 23.30
N LYS A 29 21.26 29.49 22.80
CA LYS A 29 21.13 28.26 22.02
C LYS A 29 20.59 27.11 22.86
N ILE A 30 21.05 26.97 24.10
CA ILE A 30 20.53 25.94 25.02
C ILE A 30 19.06 26.20 25.31
N LYS A 31 18.63 27.45 25.60
CA LYS A 31 17.23 27.81 25.81
C LYS A 31 16.36 27.50 24.60
N MET A 32 16.87 27.81 23.38
CA MET A 32 16.15 27.51 22.15
C MET A 32 15.95 26.00 21.97
N LEU A 33 16.99 25.19 22.19
CA LEU A 33 16.92 23.74 22.11
C LEU A 33 15.95 23.15 23.15
N GLN A 34 16.00 23.63 24.39
CA GLN A 34 15.06 23.21 25.44
C GLN A 34 13.61 23.57 25.09
N LYS A 35 13.36 24.74 24.48
CA LYS A 35 12.05 25.11 24.00
C LYS A 35 11.56 24.17 22.91
N LEU A 36 12.41 23.83 21.93
CA LEU A 36 12.08 22.86 20.87
C LEU A 36 11.75 21.48 21.44
N VAL A 37 12.54 20.98 22.40
CA VAL A 37 12.26 19.69 23.06
C VAL A 37 10.91 19.69 23.75
N LYS A 38 10.58 20.77 24.52
CA LYS A 38 9.26 20.89 25.18
C LYS A 38 8.12 20.96 24.18
N GLN A 39 8.29 21.69 23.08
CA GLN A 39 7.27 21.74 22.03
C GLN A 39 7.05 20.36 21.40
N TYR A 40 8.12 19.67 21.07
CA TYR A 40 8.06 18.33 20.49
C TYR A 40 7.43 17.32 21.45
N GLU A 41 7.75 17.38 22.73
CA GLU A 41 7.13 16.56 23.76
C GLU A 41 5.61 16.79 23.81
N ALA A 42 5.17 18.07 23.87
CA ALA A 42 3.76 18.42 23.88
C ALA A 42 3.03 17.95 22.61
N GLU A 43 3.65 18.08 21.45
CA GLU A 43 3.13 17.58 20.17
C GLU A 43 2.97 16.06 20.18
N LEU A 44 3.98 15.32 20.65
CA LEU A 44 3.92 13.86 20.74
C LEU A 44 2.78 13.38 21.65
N PHE A 45 2.66 13.96 22.84
CA PHE A 45 1.55 13.63 23.74
C PHE A 45 0.19 13.96 23.13
N SER A 46 0.05 15.13 22.54
CA SER A 46 -1.19 15.57 21.89
C SER A 46 -1.60 14.65 20.74
N ILE A 47 -0.66 14.30 19.84
CA ILE A 47 -0.91 13.41 18.69
C ILE A 47 -1.26 12.01 19.19
N THR A 48 -0.49 11.47 20.14
CA THR A 48 -0.70 10.13 20.68
C THR A 48 -2.06 10.03 21.35
N TYR A 49 -2.44 11.01 22.17
CA TYR A 49 -3.74 11.06 22.83
C TYR A 49 -4.89 11.13 21.82
N LYS A 50 -4.82 12.05 20.84
CA LYS A 50 -5.83 12.14 19.78
C LYS A 50 -5.94 10.81 19.00
N GLN A 51 -4.81 10.15 18.71
CA GLN A 51 -4.84 8.87 18.01
C GLN A 51 -5.49 7.78 18.84
N SER A 52 -5.28 7.73 20.16
CA SER A 52 -5.94 6.80 21.06
C SER A 52 -7.46 6.97 21.03
N ILE A 53 -7.93 8.21 21.20
CA ILE A 53 -9.37 8.53 21.14
C ILE A 53 -9.99 8.20 19.79
N VAL A 54 -9.27 8.48 18.70
CA VAL A 54 -9.72 8.11 17.34
C VAL A 54 -9.87 6.61 17.21
N ASN A 55 -8.90 5.83 17.70
CA ASN A 55 -8.93 4.37 17.59
C ASN A 55 -10.10 3.74 18.36
N GLU A 56 -10.48 4.34 19.49
CA GLU A 56 -11.58 3.86 20.35
C GLU A 56 -12.97 4.29 19.82
N SER A 57 -13.07 5.49 19.26
CA SER A 57 -14.38 6.11 19.00
C SER A 57 -14.74 6.23 17.53
N LEU A 58 -13.79 6.04 16.62
CA LEU A 58 -14.06 6.21 15.19
C LEU A 58 -14.79 5.01 14.61
N ASP A 59 -15.95 5.24 14.00
CA ASP A 59 -16.60 4.23 13.17
C ASP A 59 -15.75 3.94 11.92
N THR A 60 -15.24 2.72 11.85
CA THR A 60 -14.40 2.22 10.75
C THR A 60 -15.18 1.38 9.73
N LEU A 61 -16.48 1.12 9.99
CA LEU A 61 -17.31 0.38 9.07
C LEU A 61 -17.71 1.28 7.88
N ILE A 62 -17.40 0.82 6.69
CA ILE A 62 -17.74 1.52 5.45
C ILE A 62 -18.58 0.58 4.60
N SER A 63 -19.78 0.98 4.26
CA SER A 63 -20.67 0.20 3.42
C SER A 63 -20.27 0.30 1.95
N ILE A 64 -20.62 -0.74 1.18
CA ILE A 64 -20.47 -0.75 -0.29
C ILE A 64 -21.18 0.44 -0.91
N LYS A 65 -22.37 0.79 -0.42
CA LYS A 65 -23.15 1.96 -0.90
C LYS A 65 -22.40 3.28 -0.71
N GLU A 66 -21.69 3.43 0.41
CA GLU A 66 -20.89 4.64 0.68
C GLU A 66 -19.72 4.74 -0.29
N ILE A 67 -19.05 3.63 -0.59
CA ILE A 67 -17.96 3.57 -1.55
C ILE A 67 -18.47 3.90 -2.96
N ASP A 68 -19.55 3.29 -3.39
CA ASP A 68 -20.14 3.54 -4.70
C ASP A 68 -20.59 5.00 -4.86
N SER A 69 -21.22 5.56 -3.83
CA SER A 69 -21.61 6.98 -3.80
C SER A 69 -20.38 7.91 -3.87
N PHE A 70 -19.34 7.58 -3.11
CA PHE A 70 -18.10 8.36 -3.11
C PHE A 70 -17.41 8.31 -4.48
N MET A 71 -17.34 7.14 -5.10
CA MET A 71 -16.78 6.96 -6.43
C MET A 71 -17.58 7.72 -7.49
N PHE A 72 -18.93 7.66 -7.42
CA PHE A 72 -19.80 8.37 -8.34
C PHE A 72 -19.63 9.89 -8.26
N LEU A 73 -19.62 10.46 -7.06
CA LEU A 73 -19.48 11.90 -6.83
C LEU A 73 -18.09 12.44 -7.19
N ASN A 74 -17.08 11.57 -7.22
CA ASN A 74 -15.68 11.96 -7.40
C ASN A 74 -15.03 11.31 -8.63
N LYS A 75 -15.79 10.92 -9.63
CA LYS A 75 -15.30 10.21 -10.84
C LYS A 75 -14.07 10.87 -11.50
N SER A 76 -14.02 12.20 -11.49
CA SER A 76 -12.95 12.96 -12.16
C SER A 76 -11.59 12.77 -11.51
N ILE A 77 -11.54 12.52 -10.19
CA ILE A 77 -10.27 12.32 -9.47
C ILE A 77 -9.75 10.89 -9.52
N PHE A 78 -10.61 9.93 -9.93
CA PHE A 78 -10.26 8.51 -10.01
C PHE A 78 -9.82 8.05 -11.40
N LYS A 79 -9.42 8.97 -12.26
CA LYS A 79 -8.83 8.61 -13.55
C LYS A 79 -7.46 7.99 -13.35
N LEU A 80 -7.19 6.91 -14.08
CA LEU A 80 -5.90 6.23 -14.04
C LEU A 80 -4.77 7.15 -14.52
N ASN A 81 -3.70 7.25 -13.75
CA ASN A 81 -2.47 7.95 -14.14
C ASN A 81 -1.57 7.11 -15.04
N ALA A 82 -1.74 5.79 -14.99
CA ALA A 82 -1.00 4.80 -15.77
C ALA A 82 -1.94 3.65 -16.17
N PRO A 83 -1.60 2.89 -17.23
CA PRO A 83 -2.41 1.75 -17.66
C PRO A 83 -2.46 0.65 -16.59
N LEU A 84 -3.57 -0.12 -16.59
CA LEU A 84 -3.77 -1.33 -15.81
C LEU A 84 -3.97 -2.53 -16.71
N TYR A 85 -3.49 -3.66 -16.24
CA TYR A 85 -3.50 -4.93 -16.97
C TYR A 85 -4.15 -6.00 -16.09
N GLN A 86 -5.04 -6.77 -16.68
CA GLN A 86 -5.63 -7.95 -16.08
C GLN A 86 -5.16 -9.15 -16.87
N VAL A 87 -4.32 -9.98 -16.27
CA VAL A 87 -3.59 -11.03 -16.96
C VAL A 87 -3.72 -12.37 -16.26
N ARG A 88 -3.60 -13.44 -17.04
CA ARG A 88 -3.28 -14.78 -16.57
C ARG A 88 -1.87 -15.12 -16.99
N TYR A 89 -1.17 -15.89 -16.16
CA TYR A 89 0.21 -16.25 -16.39
C TYR A 89 0.57 -17.55 -15.71
N ILE A 90 1.36 -18.38 -16.39
CA ILE A 90 2.00 -19.57 -15.84
C ILE A 90 3.44 -19.65 -16.38
N GLU A 91 4.36 -20.00 -15.49
CA GLU A 91 5.74 -20.38 -15.81
C GLU A 91 5.99 -21.81 -15.33
N PHE A 92 6.42 -22.70 -16.23
CA PHE A 92 6.77 -24.08 -15.90
C PHE A 92 7.98 -24.58 -16.68
N PRO A 93 8.71 -25.61 -16.20
CA PRO A 93 9.88 -26.15 -16.89
C PRO A 93 9.49 -26.92 -18.16
N HIS A 94 10.42 -27.03 -19.12
CA HIS A 94 10.24 -27.73 -20.41
C HIS A 94 9.91 -29.20 -20.34
N ASP A 95 10.31 -29.88 -19.27
CA ASP A 95 10.13 -31.30 -19.07
C ASP A 95 8.82 -31.69 -18.40
N ASN A 96 7.85 -30.77 -18.38
CA ASN A 96 6.54 -31.03 -17.78
C ASN A 96 5.73 -31.99 -18.63
N VAL A 97 5.39 -33.17 -18.06
CA VAL A 97 4.65 -34.24 -18.74
C VAL A 97 3.25 -33.80 -19.17
N ASP A 98 2.66 -32.86 -18.45
CA ASP A 98 1.30 -32.35 -18.69
C ASP A 98 1.25 -31.08 -19.57
N GLU A 99 2.35 -30.70 -20.21
CA GLU A 99 2.46 -29.41 -20.97
C GLU A 99 1.26 -29.17 -21.91
N ASN A 100 0.94 -30.11 -22.78
CA ASN A 100 -0.17 -29.98 -23.72
C ASN A 100 -1.54 -29.80 -23.04
N LYS A 101 -1.73 -30.45 -21.89
CA LYS A 101 -2.98 -30.34 -21.12
C LYS A 101 -3.04 -29.02 -20.37
N ILE A 102 -1.93 -28.59 -19.78
CA ILE A 102 -1.78 -27.29 -19.14
C ILE A 102 -2.10 -26.17 -20.14
N GLN A 103 -1.52 -26.20 -21.33
CA GLN A 103 -1.73 -25.24 -22.39
C GLN A 103 -3.18 -25.13 -22.81
N ARG A 104 -3.86 -26.25 -23.07
CA ARG A 104 -5.28 -26.29 -23.43
C ARG A 104 -6.17 -25.76 -22.31
N SER A 105 -5.91 -26.20 -21.07
CA SER A 105 -6.68 -25.76 -19.90
C SER A 105 -6.46 -24.27 -19.63
N PHE A 106 -5.24 -23.76 -19.80
CA PHE A 106 -4.94 -22.34 -19.67
C PHE A 106 -5.65 -21.47 -20.71
N GLN A 107 -5.77 -21.94 -21.97
CA GLN A 107 -6.49 -21.24 -23.02
C GLN A 107 -7.99 -21.23 -22.77
N ARG A 108 -8.58 -22.37 -22.47
CA ARG A 108 -10.03 -22.56 -22.27
C ARG A 108 -10.51 -21.93 -20.96
N PHE A 109 -9.80 -22.18 -19.88
CA PHE A 109 -9.92 -21.60 -18.54
C PHE A 109 -11.33 -21.62 -17.95
N ASN A 110 -12.10 -22.69 -18.17
CA ASN A 110 -13.38 -22.93 -17.50
C ASN A 110 -13.16 -23.39 -16.03
N ASN A 111 -14.22 -23.66 -15.27
CA ASN A 111 -14.08 -24.04 -13.88
C ASN A 111 -13.31 -25.35 -13.66
N GLU A 112 -13.51 -26.34 -14.51
CA GLU A 112 -12.75 -27.59 -14.47
C GLU A 112 -11.27 -27.36 -14.76
N ASP A 113 -10.97 -26.52 -15.75
CA ASP A 113 -9.61 -26.14 -16.11
C ASP A 113 -8.89 -25.40 -14.98
N LYS A 114 -9.61 -24.49 -14.29
CA LYS A 114 -9.07 -23.79 -13.11
C LYS A 114 -8.70 -24.78 -12.01
N HIS A 115 -9.61 -25.70 -11.67
CA HIS A 115 -9.31 -26.73 -10.67
C HIS A 115 -8.14 -27.64 -11.09
N PHE A 116 -8.06 -27.98 -12.37
CA PHE A 116 -6.93 -28.74 -12.88
C PHE A 116 -5.61 -27.98 -12.75
N LEU A 117 -5.58 -26.74 -13.19
CA LEU A 117 -4.38 -25.86 -13.09
C LEU A 117 -3.98 -25.61 -11.63
N ASP A 118 -4.95 -25.36 -10.75
CA ASP A 118 -4.70 -25.20 -9.32
C ASP A 118 -4.10 -26.47 -8.69
N SER A 119 -4.57 -27.67 -9.10
CA SER A 119 -4.03 -28.94 -8.62
C SER A 119 -2.57 -29.17 -9.03
N LEU A 120 -2.12 -28.55 -10.13
CA LEU A 120 -0.75 -28.61 -10.62
C LEU A 120 0.12 -27.41 -10.22
N SER A 121 -0.42 -26.50 -9.41
CA SER A 121 0.26 -25.25 -9.05
C SER A 121 1.64 -25.44 -8.43
N PHE A 122 1.87 -26.55 -7.73
CA PHE A 122 3.18 -26.92 -7.17
C PHE A 122 4.27 -27.23 -8.21
N GLN A 123 3.88 -27.51 -9.47
CA GLN A 123 4.80 -27.74 -10.59
C GLN A 123 5.17 -26.44 -11.31
N PHE A 124 4.45 -25.36 -11.04
CA PHE A 124 4.70 -24.06 -11.66
C PHE A 124 5.74 -23.27 -10.86
N ARG A 125 6.66 -22.64 -11.55
CA ARG A 125 7.63 -21.75 -10.92
C ARG A 125 6.99 -20.45 -10.47
N ASP A 126 6.04 -19.96 -11.25
CA ASP A 126 5.21 -18.80 -10.92
C ASP A 126 3.88 -18.87 -11.69
N HIS A 127 2.82 -18.28 -11.15
CA HIS A 127 1.53 -18.26 -11.81
C HIS A 127 0.60 -17.16 -11.31
N ILE A 128 -0.33 -16.76 -12.17
CA ILE A 128 -1.44 -15.84 -11.87
C ILE A 128 -2.71 -16.46 -12.48
N PHE A 129 -3.57 -17.02 -11.66
CA PHE A 129 -4.85 -17.63 -12.09
C PHE A 129 -6.07 -16.75 -11.89
N SER A 130 -5.91 -15.58 -11.30
CA SER A 130 -7.05 -14.72 -11.00
C SER A 130 -7.37 -13.78 -12.16
N ASP A 131 -8.56 -13.93 -12.72
CA ASP A 131 -9.10 -13.00 -13.70
C ASP A 131 -9.61 -11.69 -13.08
N SER A 132 -9.48 -11.50 -11.75
CA SER A 132 -9.94 -10.31 -11.03
C SER A 132 -8.81 -9.37 -10.63
N VAL A 133 -7.55 -9.80 -10.69
CA VAL A 133 -6.41 -9.01 -10.26
C VAL A 133 -5.95 -8.06 -11.36
N TRP A 134 -5.91 -6.77 -11.03
CA TRP A 134 -5.37 -5.73 -11.86
C TRP A 134 -3.94 -5.38 -11.44
N LEU A 135 -3.02 -5.36 -12.38
CA LEU A 135 -1.62 -5.04 -12.18
C LEU A 135 -1.28 -3.72 -12.87
N ASN A 136 -0.49 -2.88 -12.20
CA ASN A 136 0.17 -1.77 -12.88
C ASN A 136 1.38 -2.26 -13.69
N LYS A 137 1.98 -1.40 -14.48
CA LYS A 137 3.12 -1.76 -15.33
C LYS A 137 4.32 -2.28 -14.52
N ILE A 138 4.59 -1.70 -13.36
CA ILE A 138 5.75 -2.08 -12.52
C ILE A 138 5.53 -3.47 -11.95
N ASP A 139 4.35 -3.72 -11.38
CA ASP A 139 4.00 -5.03 -10.81
C ASP A 139 3.97 -6.12 -11.88
N LEU A 140 3.45 -5.79 -13.07
CA LEU A 140 3.42 -6.71 -14.21
C LEU A 140 4.84 -7.13 -14.63
N LEU A 141 5.74 -6.17 -14.80
CA LEU A 141 7.13 -6.43 -15.21
C LEU A 141 7.95 -7.10 -14.11
N SER A 142 7.62 -6.88 -12.83
CA SER A 142 8.31 -7.54 -11.72
C SER A 142 7.93 -9.01 -11.57
N LYS A 143 6.66 -9.35 -11.89
CA LYS A 143 6.13 -10.71 -11.77
C LYS A 143 6.45 -11.57 -12.99
N ILE A 144 6.36 -11.01 -14.18
CA ILE A 144 6.47 -11.76 -15.44
C ILE A 144 7.84 -11.48 -16.05
N LYS A 145 8.80 -12.37 -15.77
CA LYS A 145 10.23 -12.17 -16.08
C LYS A 145 10.56 -11.98 -17.55
N PHE A 146 9.81 -12.61 -18.48
CA PHE A 146 10.04 -12.43 -19.91
C PHE A 146 9.56 -11.06 -20.44
N LEU A 147 8.70 -10.36 -19.69
CA LEU A 147 8.24 -9.02 -20.05
C LEU A 147 9.25 -7.95 -19.61
N ASN A 148 9.47 -7.00 -20.48
CA ASN A 148 10.25 -5.82 -20.20
C ASN A 148 9.60 -4.56 -20.82
N ALA A 149 10.14 -3.39 -20.54
CA ALA A 149 9.56 -2.13 -21.00
C ALA A 149 9.49 -1.99 -22.53
N THR A 150 10.36 -2.68 -23.27
CA THR A 150 10.47 -2.60 -24.73
C THR A 150 9.56 -3.60 -25.44
N ASN A 151 9.33 -4.79 -24.86
CA ASN A 151 8.52 -5.82 -25.49
C ASN A 151 7.05 -5.82 -25.03
N LEU A 152 6.73 -5.19 -23.91
CA LEU A 152 5.38 -5.18 -23.32
C LEU A 152 4.31 -4.76 -24.33
N GLU A 153 4.52 -3.67 -25.07
CA GLU A 153 3.53 -3.17 -26.04
C GLU A 153 3.19 -4.18 -27.14
N ARG A 154 4.14 -5.06 -27.49
CA ARG A 154 3.94 -6.14 -28.46
C ARG A 154 2.92 -7.18 -27.96
N TYR A 155 2.87 -7.40 -26.64
CA TYR A 155 2.00 -8.39 -26.01
C TYR A 155 0.71 -7.78 -25.45
N ILE A 156 0.57 -6.44 -25.41
CA ILE A 156 -0.65 -5.78 -24.94
C ILE A 156 -1.70 -5.82 -26.05
N LYS A 157 -2.31 -6.98 -26.22
CA LYS A 157 -3.51 -7.14 -27.06
C LYS A 157 -4.56 -7.90 -26.26
N LYS A 158 -5.70 -7.25 -26.03
CA LYS A 158 -6.82 -7.85 -25.28
C LYS A 158 -7.24 -9.18 -25.91
N SER A 159 -7.52 -10.15 -25.05
CA SER A 159 -7.98 -11.48 -25.43
C SER A 159 -7.02 -12.25 -26.34
N GLN A 160 -5.72 -12.01 -26.18
CA GLN A 160 -4.71 -12.72 -26.95
C GLN A 160 -3.89 -13.63 -26.02
N PHE A 161 -3.77 -14.89 -26.44
CA PHE A 161 -2.90 -15.90 -25.85
C PHE A 161 -1.52 -15.81 -26.47
N PHE A 162 -0.50 -15.90 -25.64
CA PHE A 162 0.89 -16.01 -26.03
C PHE A 162 1.53 -17.19 -25.33
N GLU A 163 2.31 -17.94 -26.08
CA GLU A 163 3.23 -18.94 -25.59
C GLU A 163 4.63 -18.49 -25.95
N ILE A 164 5.51 -18.50 -24.99
CA ILE A 164 6.90 -18.10 -25.13
C ILE A 164 7.74 -19.20 -24.47
N GLN A 165 8.81 -19.58 -25.14
CA GLN A 165 9.77 -20.55 -24.62
C GLN A 165 11.16 -19.93 -24.66
N ASP A 166 11.92 -20.15 -23.59
CA ASP A 166 13.33 -19.77 -23.50
C ASP A 166 14.12 -20.87 -22.78
N THR A 167 15.39 -20.65 -22.50
CA THR A 167 16.24 -21.61 -21.79
C THR A 167 15.78 -21.92 -20.37
N MET A 168 14.91 -21.12 -19.79
CA MET A 168 14.43 -21.26 -18.43
C MET A 168 13.14 -22.08 -18.35
N GLY A 169 12.28 -22.04 -19.39
CA GLY A 169 11.01 -22.77 -19.38
C GLY A 169 10.01 -22.27 -20.42
N VAL A 170 8.77 -22.69 -20.20
CA VAL A 170 7.59 -22.31 -20.99
C VAL A 170 6.77 -21.31 -20.22
N TYR A 171 6.37 -20.26 -20.89
CA TYR A 171 5.56 -19.17 -20.36
C TYR A 171 4.26 -19.08 -21.12
N LEU A 172 3.14 -19.27 -20.44
CA LEU A 172 1.81 -19.03 -20.99
C LEU A 172 1.29 -17.70 -20.45
N PHE A 173 0.88 -16.83 -21.35
CA PHE A 173 0.45 -15.50 -21.03
C PHE A 173 -0.84 -15.14 -21.77
N TYR A 174 -1.79 -14.57 -21.05
CA TYR A 174 -3.06 -14.14 -21.62
C TYR A 174 -3.50 -12.82 -20.99
N ILE A 175 -3.89 -11.86 -21.83
CA ILE A 175 -4.43 -10.59 -21.37
C ILE A 175 -5.96 -10.64 -21.40
N ASN A 176 -6.55 -10.70 -20.22
CA ASN A 176 -8.01 -10.69 -20.07
C ASN A 176 -8.57 -9.30 -20.38
N ASN A 177 -7.94 -8.26 -19.83
CA ASN A 177 -8.39 -6.91 -19.99
C ASN A 177 -7.25 -5.88 -19.87
N TYR A 178 -7.49 -4.70 -20.41
CA TYR A 178 -6.55 -3.59 -20.43
C TYR A 178 -7.28 -2.26 -20.30
N LEU A 179 -6.85 -1.42 -19.37
CA LEU A 179 -7.33 -0.07 -19.17
C LEU A 179 -6.21 0.92 -19.45
N LYS A 180 -6.52 1.96 -20.19
CA LYS A 180 -5.56 3.01 -20.57
C LYS A 180 -5.45 4.06 -19.47
N LYS A 181 -4.39 4.85 -19.53
CA LYS A 181 -4.30 6.10 -18.78
C LYS A 181 -5.52 6.99 -19.11
N GLY A 182 -6.18 7.50 -18.07
CA GLY A 182 -7.39 8.32 -18.16
C GLY A 182 -8.70 7.54 -18.02
N ASP A 183 -8.69 6.21 -18.15
CA ASP A 183 -9.86 5.38 -17.89
C ASP A 183 -10.20 5.38 -16.40
N ILE A 184 -11.45 5.02 -16.08
CA ILE A 184 -11.90 4.85 -14.71
C ILE A 184 -11.55 3.42 -14.27
N PRO A 185 -10.81 3.23 -13.17
CA PRO A 185 -10.47 1.91 -12.67
C PRO A 185 -11.71 1.14 -12.21
N PRO A 186 -11.67 -0.21 -12.22
CA PRO A 186 -12.73 -1.02 -11.63
C PRO A 186 -12.85 -0.76 -10.13
N ARG A 187 -14.08 -0.92 -9.60
CA ARG A 187 -14.35 -0.71 -8.18
C ARG A 187 -13.41 -1.51 -7.27
N ASP A 188 -13.21 -2.79 -7.58
CA ASP A 188 -12.40 -3.68 -6.75
C ASP A 188 -10.93 -3.24 -6.67
N PHE A 189 -10.40 -2.69 -7.75
CA PHE A 189 -9.05 -2.13 -7.76
C PHE A 189 -8.94 -0.88 -6.87
N ILE A 190 -9.92 0.02 -6.95
CA ILE A 190 -9.87 1.31 -6.25
C ILE A 190 -10.47 1.26 -4.84
N TYR A 191 -11.20 0.18 -4.50
CA TYR A 191 -11.86 0.00 -3.21
C TYR A 191 -10.96 0.30 -1.99
N PRO A 192 -9.72 -0.24 -1.88
CA PRO A 192 -8.85 0.05 -0.74
C PRO A 192 -8.49 1.53 -0.65
N THR A 193 -8.28 2.19 -1.78
CA THR A 193 -7.96 3.62 -1.86
C THR A 193 -9.14 4.46 -1.38
N ILE A 194 -10.36 4.18 -1.88
CA ILE A 194 -11.56 4.91 -1.46
C ILE A 194 -11.82 4.71 0.03
N LYS A 195 -11.70 3.48 0.51
CA LYS A 195 -11.83 3.17 1.94
C LYS A 195 -10.89 4.03 2.79
N ASN A 196 -9.62 4.10 2.42
CA ASN A 196 -8.65 4.93 3.12
C ASN A 196 -8.98 6.43 3.08
N ILE A 197 -9.46 6.93 1.93
CA ILE A 197 -9.88 8.34 1.81
C ILE A 197 -11.06 8.64 2.73
N ILE A 198 -12.09 7.78 2.76
CA ILE A 198 -13.26 7.95 3.62
C ILE A 198 -12.85 7.91 5.10
N LEU A 199 -12.03 6.93 5.51
CA LEU A 199 -11.51 6.84 6.88
C LEU A 199 -10.71 8.07 7.27
N ASN A 200 -9.84 8.56 6.41
CA ASN A 200 -9.07 9.77 6.67
C ASN A 200 -9.97 11.01 6.80
N LYS A 201 -11.00 11.13 5.95
CA LYS A 201 -12.01 12.19 6.10
C LYS A 201 -12.76 12.11 7.45
N ARG A 202 -13.17 10.90 7.85
CA ARG A 202 -13.80 10.67 9.15
C ARG A 202 -12.87 11.04 10.30
N LYS A 203 -11.60 10.63 10.26
CA LYS A 203 -10.56 10.99 11.25
C LYS A 203 -10.37 12.49 11.37
N LEU A 204 -10.24 13.20 10.25
CA LEU A 204 -10.09 14.66 10.25
C LEU A 204 -11.32 15.37 10.82
N LYS A 205 -12.53 14.93 10.46
CA LYS A 205 -13.78 15.49 11.00
C LYS A 205 -13.91 15.21 12.50
N PHE A 206 -13.56 14.00 12.93
CA PHE A 206 -13.57 13.61 14.32
C PHE A 206 -12.61 14.47 15.15
N ASN A 207 -11.35 14.60 14.72
CA ASN A 207 -10.35 15.40 15.41
C ASN A 207 -10.78 16.86 15.56
N LYS A 208 -11.30 17.47 14.49
CA LYS A 208 -11.81 18.85 14.55
C LYS A 208 -12.97 19.01 15.54
N LYS A 209 -13.89 18.02 15.58
CA LYS A 209 -15.00 18.04 16.53
C LYS A 209 -14.47 17.86 17.96
N PHE A 210 -13.60 16.88 18.18
CA PHE A 210 -13.00 16.60 19.48
C PHE A 210 -12.25 17.81 20.07
N GLU A 211 -11.42 18.48 19.26
CA GLU A 211 -10.71 19.70 19.68
C GLU A 211 -11.71 20.83 20.08
N LYS A 212 -12.78 20.97 19.32
CA LYS A 212 -13.83 21.96 19.63
C LYS A 212 -14.57 21.62 20.92
N ASP A 213 -14.92 20.34 21.09
CA ASP A 213 -15.68 19.87 22.26
C ASP A 213 -14.83 20.03 23.54
N ILE A 214 -13.55 19.61 23.54
CA ILE A 214 -12.62 19.82 24.66
C ILE A 214 -12.49 21.30 25.02
N LEU A 215 -12.34 22.17 24.03
CA LEU A 215 -12.20 23.61 24.27
C LEU A 215 -13.49 24.20 24.89
N GLN A 216 -14.66 23.78 24.40
CA GLN A 216 -15.94 24.22 24.96
C GLN A 216 -16.14 23.75 26.42
N ASP A 217 -15.73 22.49 26.70
CA ASP A 217 -15.83 21.96 28.05
C ASP A 217 -14.85 22.64 29.01
N ALA A 218 -13.63 22.96 28.55
CA ALA A 218 -12.66 23.73 29.33
C ALA A 218 -13.17 25.15 29.67
N ILE A 219 -13.84 25.80 28.72
CA ILE A 219 -14.47 27.12 28.95
C ILE A 219 -15.61 27.01 29.97
N LYS A 220 -16.51 26.03 29.82
CA LYS A 220 -17.63 25.81 30.77
C LYS A 220 -17.13 25.52 32.18
N SER A 221 -16.06 24.76 32.30
CA SER A 221 -15.46 24.36 33.57
C SER A 221 -14.50 25.41 34.14
N LYS A 222 -14.37 26.57 33.49
CA LYS A 222 -13.46 27.68 33.88
C LYS A 222 -11.97 27.28 33.97
N TYR A 223 -11.56 26.24 33.26
CA TYR A 223 -10.15 25.90 33.10
C TYR A 223 -9.43 26.81 32.07
N TYR A 224 -10.21 27.50 31.24
CA TYR A 224 -9.71 28.39 30.20
C TYR A 224 -10.63 29.65 30.10
N GLU A 225 -10.04 30.82 30.29
CA GLU A 225 -10.70 32.08 30.14
C GLU A 225 -9.89 33.02 29.20
N VAL A 226 -10.57 33.71 28.30
CA VAL A 226 -9.95 34.76 27.46
C VAL A 226 -10.39 36.10 28.01
N TYR A 227 -9.42 36.90 28.43
CA TYR A 227 -9.64 38.27 28.90
C TYR A 227 -9.44 39.28 27.79
#